data_d2413f87ac20da73946e5c4ac327256c
#
_entry.id   d2413f87ac20da73946e5c4ac327256c
#
_cell.length_a   1.000
_cell.length_b   1.000
_cell.length_c   1.000
_cell.angle_alpha   90.00
_cell.angle_beta   90.00
_cell.angle_gamma   90.00
#
_symmetry.space_group_name_H-M   'P 1'
#
loop_
_entity.id
_entity.type
_entity.pdbx_description
1 polymer ?
#
loop_
_entity_poly.entity_id
_entity_poly.type
_entity_poly.pdbx_seq_one_letter_code
_entity_poly.pdbx_strand_id
1 'polypeptide(L)'
;MPIIWTRRILSLLLPRRVKPAPYVLLVCALLAACSTPTGIKFTSGPLASQDIEAVLVATTRAPNGRADYSGDRDGNLHLMSYGISIPPIHKIGQIEWPKGAPDPKRHFAVASADPFATPAAFQATLGQMADAAKGTGKGARRSAALFVHGYNTDFSESLYRAAQLRHDFGLKMPLTLFSWPSAGEPGLYIYDRDSVKTSRDQLASLIRLMVKAPVDDVTLIAHSLGSELLMETLRQLALENRGSLPSKIRSVILISPDLDIDVFNAQLNVIKTLPPEFAIFASQKDKALQLSSFLAGDRNRVGNNIDETKILRAGITVFDVSDFTGGDGMNHMTAVTSPSLVALLKGMTATNQRVFLQAPGEKTTFSDVVVDTATLPLTLVVKTTSAILHQ
;
A
#
# COMPACT_ATOMS: atom_id res chain seq x y z
N MET A 1 57.80 -25.42 49.52
CA MET A 1 56.76 -26.29 48.97
C MET A 1 55.79 -25.43 48.18
N PRO A 2 55.86 -25.36 46.86
CA PRO A 2 54.91 -24.64 46.03
C PRO A 2 53.79 -25.53 45.52
N ILE A 3 52.60 -24.99 45.54
CA ILE A 3 51.34 -25.56 45.18
C ILE A 3 51.20 -25.68 43.68
N ILE A 4 51.12 -26.92 43.15
CA ILE A 4 50.77 -27.27 41.75
C ILE A 4 49.26 -27.48 41.70
N TRP A 5 48.50 -26.45 41.39
CA TRP A 5 47.09 -26.57 41.04
C TRP A 5 46.65 -25.35 40.19
N THR A 6 46.81 -25.41 38.90
CA THR A 6 46.00 -24.58 37.93
C THR A 6 46.42 -24.86 36.48
N ARG A 7 46.06 -25.99 35.91
CA ARG A 7 46.14 -26.18 34.46
C ARG A 7 45.16 -27.25 33.91
N ARG A 8 43.96 -27.40 34.47
CA ARG A 8 42.99 -28.36 33.90
C ARG A 8 41.51 -27.93 33.87
N ILE A 9 41.16 -26.66 33.95
CA ILE A 9 39.75 -26.24 33.89
C ILE A 9 39.47 -25.20 32.75
N LEU A 10 40.39 -24.97 31.84
CA LEU A 10 40.19 -23.99 30.77
C LEU A 10 39.92 -24.58 29.37
N SER A 11 39.66 -25.88 29.27
CA SER A 11 39.41 -26.53 27.96
C SER A 11 37.95 -26.97 27.70
N LEU A 12 36.98 -26.53 28.53
CA LEU A 12 35.58 -26.99 28.44
C LEU A 12 34.57 -25.87 28.05
N LEU A 13 35.02 -24.66 27.72
CA LEU A 13 34.12 -23.53 27.35
C LEU A 13 34.38 -22.93 25.96
N LEU A 14 34.89 -23.71 25.01
CA LEU A 14 34.81 -23.30 23.62
C LEU A 14 33.43 -23.74 23.09
N PRO A 15 32.57 -22.80 22.62
CA PRO A 15 31.31 -23.19 22.00
C PRO A 15 31.61 -24.06 20.78
N ARG A 16 31.07 -25.29 20.77
CA ARG A 16 31.05 -26.13 19.57
C ARG A 16 30.53 -25.26 18.42
N ARG A 17 31.31 -25.07 17.37
CA ARG A 17 30.87 -24.47 16.12
C ARG A 17 29.69 -25.31 15.63
N VAL A 18 28.47 -24.80 15.88
CA VAL A 18 27.26 -25.34 15.29
C VAL A 18 27.38 -25.05 13.80
N LYS A 19 27.65 -26.07 12.99
CA LYS A 19 27.59 -25.92 11.53
C LYS A 19 26.14 -25.55 11.23
N PRO A 20 25.87 -24.41 10.54
CA PRO A 20 24.48 -24.06 10.17
C PRO A 20 23.92 -25.26 9.37
N ALA A 21 22.75 -25.72 9.76
CA ALA A 21 22.11 -26.83 9.07
C ALA A 21 21.90 -26.40 7.58
N PRO A 22 22.12 -27.29 6.61
CA PRO A 22 22.02 -26.96 5.19
C PRO A 22 20.67 -26.36 4.81
N TYR A 23 19.64 -26.58 5.59
CA TYR A 23 18.31 -25.96 5.45
C TYR A 23 18.31 -24.45 5.71
N VAL A 24 19.14 -23.92 6.62
CA VAL A 24 19.27 -22.48 6.87
C VAL A 24 19.90 -21.79 5.67
N LEU A 25 20.93 -22.40 5.08
CA LEU A 25 21.56 -21.90 3.86
C LEU A 25 20.62 -21.97 2.65
N LEU A 26 19.79 -23.02 2.55
CA LEU A 26 18.80 -23.16 1.50
C LEU A 26 17.67 -22.11 1.62
N VAL A 27 17.19 -21.83 2.83
CA VAL A 27 16.20 -20.80 3.10
C VAL A 27 16.77 -19.40 2.81
N CYS A 28 18.01 -19.10 3.20
CA CYS A 28 18.69 -17.86 2.87
C CYS A 28 18.91 -17.70 1.36
N ALA A 29 19.24 -18.79 0.63
CA ALA A 29 19.41 -18.78 -0.81
C ALA A 29 18.07 -18.55 -1.57
N LEU A 30 16.96 -19.09 -1.06
CA LEU A 30 15.62 -18.87 -1.61
C LEU A 30 15.11 -17.45 -1.36
N LEU A 31 15.50 -16.83 -0.24
CA LEU A 31 15.18 -15.42 0.04
C LEU A 31 16.02 -14.44 -0.80
N ALA A 32 17.23 -14.80 -1.18
CA ALA A 32 18.09 -13.97 -2.04
C ALA A 32 17.69 -13.98 -3.53
N ALA A 33 16.87 -14.95 -3.97
CA ALA A 33 16.48 -15.09 -5.38
C ALA A 33 15.38 -14.11 -5.85
N CYS A 34 14.79 -13.32 -4.94
CA CYS A 34 13.71 -12.38 -5.23
C CYS A 34 14.11 -10.91 -4.95
N SER A 35 15.38 -10.52 -5.11
CA SER A 35 15.73 -9.11 -5.02
C SER A 35 15.22 -8.37 -6.26
N THR A 36 14.25 -7.48 -6.07
CA THR A 36 13.83 -6.51 -7.08
C THR A 36 15.03 -5.62 -7.43
N PRO A 37 15.22 -5.22 -8.71
CA PRO A 37 16.28 -4.27 -9.07
C PRO A 37 16.08 -2.97 -8.30
N THR A 38 17.06 -2.56 -7.51
CA THR A 38 16.99 -1.34 -6.70
C THR A 38 17.27 -0.09 -7.52
N GLY A 39 16.57 1.01 -7.20
CA GLY A 39 16.77 2.35 -7.77
C GLY A 39 15.97 2.60 -9.05
N ILE A 40 15.58 3.86 -9.21
CA ILE A 40 14.86 4.31 -10.41
C ILE A 40 15.76 4.31 -11.64
N LYS A 41 15.18 4.05 -12.81
CA LYS A 41 15.89 4.08 -14.09
C LYS A 41 15.20 5.06 -15.02
N PHE A 42 15.97 6.04 -15.50
CA PHE A 42 15.48 7.02 -16.47
C PHE A 42 15.52 6.45 -17.89
N THR A 43 14.49 6.78 -18.69
CA THR A 43 14.52 6.42 -20.11
C THR A 43 15.59 7.22 -20.85
N SER A 44 16.20 6.62 -21.87
CA SER A 44 17.07 7.28 -22.81
C SER A 44 16.37 7.32 -24.19
N GLY A 45 16.06 8.51 -24.70
CA GLY A 45 15.46 8.69 -26.02
C GLY A 45 13.99 9.10 -26.03
N PRO A 46 13.44 9.40 -27.22
CA PRO A 46 12.08 9.89 -27.35
C PRO A 46 11.05 8.79 -26.98
N LEU A 47 10.10 9.14 -26.15
CA LEU A 47 8.96 8.31 -25.79
C LEU A 47 7.89 8.45 -26.88
N ALA A 48 8.04 7.76 -28.00
CA ALA A 48 7.02 7.79 -29.06
C ALA A 48 5.78 7.01 -28.60
N SER A 49 4.64 7.68 -28.51
CA SER A 49 3.28 7.12 -28.33
C SER A 49 3.10 6.17 -27.14
N GLN A 50 3.73 6.42 -26.00
CA GLN A 50 3.59 5.60 -24.81
C GLN A 50 2.76 6.31 -23.76
N ASP A 51 1.97 5.54 -23.03
CA ASP A 51 1.25 6.05 -21.89
C ASP A 51 2.23 6.46 -20.78
N ILE A 52 2.28 7.75 -20.47
CA ILE A 52 3.04 8.27 -19.35
C ILE A 52 2.07 8.53 -18.21
N GLU A 53 2.23 7.78 -17.15
CA GLU A 53 1.46 7.98 -15.92
C GLU A 53 2.14 9.03 -15.05
N ALA A 54 1.39 10.10 -14.77
CA ALA A 54 1.84 11.16 -13.86
C ALA A 54 1.53 10.75 -12.42
N VAL A 55 2.57 10.65 -11.57
CA VAL A 55 2.46 10.32 -10.15
C VAL A 55 3.05 11.47 -9.34
N LEU A 56 2.24 12.06 -8.46
CA LEU A 56 2.74 12.97 -7.45
C LEU A 56 3.33 12.15 -6.30
N VAL A 57 4.47 12.58 -5.77
CA VAL A 57 5.17 11.85 -4.71
C VAL A 57 5.45 12.77 -3.55
N ALA A 58 5.16 12.28 -2.35
CA ALA A 58 5.64 12.82 -1.11
C ALA A 58 6.46 11.73 -0.40
N THR A 59 7.68 12.03 0.03
CA THR A 59 8.55 11.04 0.67
C THR A 59 9.30 11.61 1.85
N THR A 60 9.53 10.75 2.86
CA THR A 60 10.37 11.03 4.04
C THR A 60 11.65 10.20 4.03
N ARG A 61 11.98 9.62 2.89
CA ARG A 61 13.23 8.91 2.63
C ARG A 61 14.37 9.89 2.43
N ALA A 62 15.58 9.51 2.79
CA ALA A 62 16.77 10.31 2.50
C ALA A 62 17.05 10.32 0.98
N PRO A 63 17.38 11.51 0.42
CA PRO A 63 17.75 11.62 -0.98
C PRO A 63 18.97 10.73 -1.33
N ASN A 64 18.91 10.07 -2.49
CA ASN A 64 19.97 9.19 -3.00
C ASN A 64 20.24 9.46 -4.48
N GLY A 65 21.04 10.47 -4.77
CA GLY A 65 21.35 10.86 -6.14
C GLY A 65 20.26 11.69 -6.82
N ARG A 66 20.13 11.52 -8.13
CA ARG A 66 19.21 12.33 -8.94
C ARG A 66 17.76 11.80 -8.81
N ALA A 67 16.96 12.51 -8.02
CA ALA A 67 15.53 12.22 -7.87
C ALA A 67 15.23 10.77 -7.44
N ASP A 68 16.17 10.12 -6.77
CA ASP A 68 16.03 8.82 -6.14
C ASP A 68 16.15 8.96 -4.61
N TYR A 69 15.67 7.96 -3.88
CA TYR A 69 15.62 8.00 -2.42
C TYR A 69 15.97 6.63 -1.83
N SER A 70 16.73 6.64 -0.72
CA SER A 70 17.16 5.41 -0.03
C SER A 70 16.07 4.87 0.91
N GLY A 71 16.38 3.77 1.61
CA GLY A 71 15.58 3.27 2.74
C GLY A 71 15.75 4.05 4.03
N ASP A 72 16.70 5.00 4.10
CA ASP A 72 16.98 5.77 5.31
C ASP A 72 15.93 6.86 5.58
N ARG A 73 15.79 7.21 6.85
CA ARG A 73 14.84 8.24 7.33
C ARG A 73 15.49 9.61 7.26
N ASP A 74 14.85 10.56 6.56
CA ASP A 74 15.30 11.95 6.53
C ASP A 74 14.55 12.84 7.53
N GLY A 75 13.27 12.52 7.80
CA GLY A 75 12.40 13.33 8.63
C GLY A 75 11.78 14.55 7.93
N ASN A 76 12.30 14.97 6.78
CA ASN A 76 11.73 16.01 5.93
C ASN A 76 10.73 15.44 4.92
N LEU A 77 9.75 16.25 4.53
CA LEU A 77 8.80 15.87 3.49
C LEU A 77 9.27 16.43 2.14
N HIS A 78 9.75 15.57 1.27
CA HIS A 78 10.11 15.91 -0.10
C HIS A 78 8.91 15.73 -1.03
N LEU A 79 8.61 16.75 -1.84
CA LEU A 79 7.48 16.74 -2.77
C LEU A 79 8.00 16.75 -4.20
N MET A 80 7.58 15.77 -5.01
CA MET A 80 8.06 15.53 -6.37
C MET A 80 6.89 15.24 -7.31
N SER A 81 7.11 15.45 -8.59
CA SER A 81 6.28 14.94 -9.69
C SER A 81 7.10 13.99 -10.54
N TYR A 82 6.55 12.83 -10.87
CA TYR A 82 7.18 11.85 -11.76
C TYR A 82 6.26 11.54 -12.93
N GLY A 83 6.85 11.44 -14.12
CA GLY A 83 6.24 10.80 -15.28
C GLY A 83 6.81 9.39 -15.44
N ILE A 84 5.97 8.37 -15.39
CA ILE A 84 6.37 6.97 -15.52
C ILE A 84 5.89 6.42 -16.86
N SER A 85 6.81 5.97 -17.68
CA SER A 85 6.51 5.30 -18.95
C SER A 85 6.07 3.86 -18.66
N ILE A 86 4.88 3.50 -19.12
CA ILE A 86 4.33 2.14 -19.08
C ILE A 86 4.58 1.47 -20.43
N PRO A 87 5.21 0.28 -20.49
CA PRO A 87 5.53 -0.36 -21.77
C PRO A 87 4.28 -0.90 -22.47
N PRO A 88 4.21 -0.90 -23.83
CA PRO A 88 3.06 -1.43 -24.57
C PRO A 88 2.78 -2.92 -24.31
N ILE A 89 3.77 -3.67 -23.82
CA ILE A 89 3.63 -5.09 -23.45
C ILE A 89 3.14 -5.32 -22.03
N HIS A 90 2.81 -4.24 -21.33
CA HIS A 90 2.40 -4.30 -19.92
C HIS A 90 1.28 -5.31 -19.69
N LYS A 91 1.39 -6.05 -18.59
CA LYS A 91 0.38 -7.00 -18.14
C LYS A 91 -0.19 -6.54 -16.81
N ILE A 92 -1.50 -6.49 -16.73
CA ILE A 92 -2.23 -6.07 -15.51
C ILE A 92 -1.66 -6.75 -14.27
N GLY A 93 -1.37 -5.94 -13.25
CA GLY A 93 -0.85 -6.37 -11.96
C GLY A 93 0.66 -6.57 -11.90
N GLN A 94 1.38 -6.50 -13.01
CA GLN A 94 2.83 -6.68 -13.08
C GLN A 94 3.59 -5.35 -13.14
N ILE A 95 4.87 -5.40 -12.84
CA ILE A 95 5.83 -4.34 -13.13
C ILE A 95 6.95 -4.97 -13.96
N GLU A 96 7.11 -4.51 -15.19
CA GLU A 96 8.14 -5.00 -16.09
C GLU A 96 9.46 -4.30 -15.78
N TRP A 97 10.27 -4.94 -14.90
CA TRP A 97 11.52 -4.40 -14.39
C TRP A 97 12.65 -4.44 -15.41
N PRO A 98 13.43 -3.34 -15.60
CA PRO A 98 14.64 -3.36 -16.40
C PRO A 98 15.78 -4.03 -15.64
N LYS A 99 16.47 -4.99 -16.27
CA LYS A 99 17.69 -5.61 -15.73
C LYS A 99 18.95 -4.75 -15.95
N GLY A 100 18.86 -3.71 -16.75
CA GLY A 100 19.96 -2.79 -17.10
C GLY A 100 19.40 -1.44 -17.51
N ALA A 101 19.89 -0.87 -18.61
CA ALA A 101 19.28 0.31 -19.22
C ALA A 101 17.83 -0.02 -19.62
N PRO A 102 16.84 0.83 -19.28
CA PRO A 102 15.45 0.55 -19.59
C PRO A 102 15.19 0.67 -21.10
N ASP A 103 14.48 -0.31 -21.63
CA ASP A 103 13.83 -0.21 -22.93
C ASP A 103 12.37 0.19 -22.68
N PRO A 104 11.94 1.40 -23.04
CA PRO A 104 10.59 1.88 -22.73
C PRO A 104 9.49 1.09 -23.46
N LYS A 105 9.81 0.27 -24.47
CA LYS A 105 8.85 -0.65 -25.09
C LYS A 105 8.60 -1.92 -24.27
N ARG A 106 9.45 -2.19 -23.29
CA ARG A 106 9.46 -3.45 -22.54
C ARG A 106 9.47 -3.29 -21.02
N HIS A 107 9.86 -2.11 -20.52
CA HIS A 107 10.09 -1.91 -19.09
C HIS A 107 9.43 -0.62 -18.60
N PHE A 108 9.02 -0.61 -17.35
CA PHE A 108 8.72 0.61 -16.63
C PHE A 108 10.00 1.46 -16.52
N ALA A 109 9.86 2.76 -16.70
CA ALA A 109 10.98 3.68 -16.60
C ALA A 109 10.51 5.09 -16.24
N VAL A 110 11.38 5.86 -15.59
CA VAL A 110 11.14 7.27 -15.30
C VAL A 110 11.34 8.11 -16.56
N ALA A 111 10.31 8.78 -17.01
CA ALA A 111 10.36 9.72 -18.14
C ALA A 111 10.74 11.14 -17.68
N SER A 112 10.21 11.58 -16.54
CA SER A 112 10.52 12.86 -15.91
C SER A 112 10.47 12.76 -14.39
N ALA A 113 11.21 13.66 -13.71
CA ALA A 113 11.22 13.79 -12.27
C ALA A 113 11.55 15.23 -11.89
N ASP A 114 10.60 15.94 -11.31
CA ASP A 114 10.68 17.36 -11.01
C ASP A 114 10.29 17.63 -9.54
N PRO A 115 11.14 18.33 -8.77
CA PRO A 115 10.80 18.72 -7.40
C PRO A 115 9.82 19.89 -7.39
N PHE A 116 8.90 19.90 -6.43
CA PHE A 116 8.09 21.08 -6.14
C PHE A 116 8.89 22.07 -5.28
N ALA A 117 8.98 23.30 -5.74
CA ALA A 117 9.67 24.37 -5.02
C ALA A 117 8.97 24.72 -3.69
N THR A 118 7.66 24.55 -3.61
CA THR A 118 6.87 24.87 -2.41
C THR A 118 5.67 23.92 -2.27
N PRO A 119 5.16 23.73 -1.03
CA PRO A 119 3.91 23.01 -0.83
C PRO A 119 2.71 23.63 -1.61
N ALA A 120 2.69 24.93 -1.82
CA ALA A 120 1.65 25.59 -2.59
C ALA A 120 1.68 25.21 -4.09
N ALA A 121 2.88 25.00 -4.66
CA ALA A 121 3.03 24.52 -6.02
C ALA A 121 2.48 23.08 -6.16
N PHE A 122 2.77 22.22 -5.19
CA PHE A 122 2.18 20.87 -5.13
C PHE A 122 0.64 20.94 -5.09
N GLN A 123 0.06 21.77 -4.22
CA GLN A 123 -1.40 21.92 -4.11
C GLN A 123 -2.03 22.42 -5.40
N ALA A 124 -1.40 23.40 -6.06
CA ALA A 124 -1.86 23.94 -7.33
C ALA A 124 -1.87 22.85 -8.42
N THR A 125 -0.77 22.09 -8.54
CA THR A 125 -0.67 21.00 -9.52
C THR A 125 -1.70 19.90 -9.22
N LEU A 126 -1.87 19.50 -7.97
CA LEU A 126 -2.87 18.51 -7.57
C LEU A 126 -4.29 18.97 -7.98
N GLY A 127 -4.62 20.23 -7.72
CA GLY A 127 -5.91 20.83 -8.12
C GLY A 127 -6.11 20.89 -9.62
N GLN A 128 -5.10 21.29 -10.39
CA GLN A 128 -5.14 21.34 -11.86
C GLN A 128 -5.35 19.93 -12.45
N MET A 129 -4.62 18.92 -11.94
CA MET A 129 -4.78 17.53 -12.38
C MET A 129 -6.18 17.00 -12.04
N ALA A 130 -6.70 17.31 -10.86
CA ALA A 130 -8.04 16.90 -10.43
C ALA A 130 -9.14 17.58 -11.27
N ASP A 131 -8.96 18.83 -11.65
CA ASP A 131 -9.89 19.56 -12.52
C ASP A 131 -9.87 19.01 -13.95
N ALA A 132 -8.69 18.72 -14.50
CA ALA A 132 -8.53 18.10 -15.81
C ALA A 132 -9.12 16.67 -15.87
N ALA A 133 -9.09 15.95 -14.75
CA ALA A 133 -9.65 14.60 -14.63
C ALA A 133 -11.17 14.58 -14.35
N LYS A 134 -11.74 15.72 -14.01
CA LYS A 134 -13.15 15.84 -13.65
C LYS A 134 -14.04 15.53 -14.85
N GLY A 135 -15.01 14.64 -14.65
CA GLY A 135 -16.02 14.34 -15.67
C GLY A 135 -16.94 15.55 -15.96
N THR A 136 -17.71 15.46 -17.03
CA THR A 136 -18.63 16.55 -17.49
C THR A 136 -20.06 16.41 -16.99
N GLY A 137 -20.38 15.39 -16.19
CA GLY A 137 -21.74 15.11 -15.72
C GLY A 137 -22.17 15.94 -14.50
N LYS A 138 -23.50 16.01 -14.27
CA LYS A 138 -24.07 16.61 -13.06
C LYS A 138 -23.56 15.81 -11.83
N GLY A 139 -22.82 16.47 -10.94
CA GLY A 139 -22.16 15.81 -9.79
C GLY A 139 -20.70 15.43 -10.01
N ALA A 140 -20.10 15.77 -11.15
CA ALA A 140 -18.67 15.63 -11.40
C ALA A 140 -17.83 16.34 -10.31
N ARG A 141 -16.83 15.65 -9.78
CA ARG A 141 -16.02 16.12 -8.64
C ARG A 141 -14.53 16.11 -8.99
N ARG A 142 -13.81 17.05 -8.42
CA ARG A 142 -12.34 17.09 -8.47
C ARG A 142 -11.81 16.16 -7.39
N SER A 143 -11.70 14.88 -7.70
CA SER A 143 -11.24 13.86 -6.78
C SER A 143 -9.72 13.68 -6.86
N ALA A 144 -9.09 13.32 -5.75
CA ALA A 144 -7.69 12.97 -5.66
C ALA A 144 -7.52 11.70 -4.83
N ALA A 145 -6.46 10.92 -5.09
CA ALA A 145 -6.14 9.74 -4.32
C ALA A 145 -4.74 9.84 -3.70
N LEU A 146 -4.58 9.23 -2.53
CA LEU A 146 -3.31 9.01 -1.83
C LEU A 146 -3.07 7.51 -1.70
N PHE A 147 -1.89 7.02 -2.08
CA PHE A 147 -1.47 5.65 -1.87
C PHE A 147 -0.29 5.58 -0.89
N VAL A 148 -0.39 4.70 0.11
CA VAL A 148 0.65 4.42 1.11
C VAL A 148 1.08 2.98 0.95
N HIS A 149 2.34 2.76 0.55
CA HIS A 149 2.87 1.42 0.28
C HIS A 149 3.11 0.61 1.57
N GLY A 150 3.40 -0.68 1.40
CA GLY A 150 3.58 -1.63 2.49
C GLY A 150 5.04 -1.83 2.94
N TYR A 151 5.25 -2.90 3.70
CA TYR A 151 6.53 -3.39 4.17
C TYR A 151 7.43 -3.85 3.01
N ASN A 152 8.75 -3.85 3.23
CA ASN A 152 9.75 -4.38 2.31
C ASN A 152 9.64 -3.81 0.90
N THR A 153 9.43 -2.51 0.81
CA THR A 153 9.22 -1.82 -0.46
C THR A 153 10.24 -0.68 -0.58
N ASP A 154 11.12 -0.72 -1.56
CA ASP A 154 12.03 0.38 -1.84
C ASP A 154 11.32 1.54 -2.56
N PHE A 155 12.07 2.64 -2.81
CA PHE A 155 11.50 3.81 -3.46
C PHE A 155 11.03 3.51 -4.88
N SER A 156 11.84 2.82 -5.66
CA SER A 156 11.53 2.51 -7.06
C SER A 156 10.32 1.59 -7.19
N GLU A 157 10.20 0.62 -6.30
CA GLU A 157 9.06 -0.28 -6.26
C GLU A 157 7.78 0.48 -5.89
N SER A 158 7.82 1.33 -4.85
CA SER A 158 6.66 2.13 -4.45
C SER A 158 6.19 3.05 -5.58
N LEU A 159 7.12 3.67 -6.30
CA LEU A 159 6.84 4.58 -7.42
C LEU A 159 6.21 3.84 -8.61
N TYR A 160 6.81 2.74 -9.06
CA TYR A 160 6.27 1.97 -10.18
C TYR A 160 4.95 1.28 -9.81
N ARG A 161 4.78 0.87 -8.56
CA ARG A 161 3.50 0.33 -8.08
C ARG A 161 2.39 1.38 -8.11
N ALA A 162 2.67 2.61 -7.73
CA ALA A 162 1.70 3.70 -7.83
C ALA A 162 1.31 3.98 -9.30
N ALA A 163 2.26 3.97 -10.22
CA ALA A 163 2.00 4.13 -11.65
C ALA A 163 1.18 2.96 -12.21
N GLN A 164 1.54 1.71 -11.86
CA GLN A 164 0.80 0.51 -12.25
C GLN A 164 -0.64 0.55 -11.74
N LEU A 165 -0.86 0.90 -10.46
CA LEU A 165 -2.20 1.04 -9.90
C LEU A 165 -3.04 2.05 -10.70
N ARG A 166 -2.47 3.23 -10.96
CA ARG A 166 -3.16 4.28 -11.72
C ARG A 166 -3.53 3.78 -13.12
N HIS A 167 -2.61 3.13 -13.82
CA HIS A 167 -2.80 2.61 -15.17
C HIS A 167 -3.85 1.48 -15.21
N ASP A 168 -3.66 0.43 -14.41
CA ASP A 168 -4.48 -0.78 -14.47
C ASP A 168 -5.93 -0.55 -14.07
N PHE A 169 -6.14 0.27 -13.03
CA PHE A 169 -7.49 0.65 -12.63
C PHE A 169 -8.09 1.75 -13.51
N GLY A 170 -7.32 2.34 -14.42
CA GLY A 170 -7.75 3.45 -15.26
C GLY A 170 -8.15 4.68 -14.45
N LEU A 171 -7.43 4.96 -13.36
CA LEU A 171 -7.75 6.06 -12.46
C LEU A 171 -7.54 7.40 -13.17
N LYS A 172 -8.63 8.12 -13.42
CA LYS A 172 -8.60 9.46 -14.00
C LYS A 172 -8.04 10.49 -13.02
N MET A 173 -8.44 10.40 -11.74
CA MET A 173 -7.98 11.30 -10.68
C MET A 173 -6.48 11.22 -10.47
N PRO A 174 -5.82 12.33 -10.08
CA PRO A 174 -4.41 12.28 -9.70
C PRO A 174 -4.17 11.36 -8.51
N LEU A 175 -3.10 10.58 -8.60
CA LEU A 175 -2.62 9.72 -7.52
C LEU A 175 -1.35 10.35 -6.92
N THR A 176 -1.38 10.56 -5.61
CA THR A 176 -0.21 10.91 -4.81
C THR A 176 0.30 9.66 -4.11
N LEU A 177 1.57 9.34 -4.27
CA LEU A 177 2.27 8.31 -3.49
C LEU A 177 2.84 8.95 -2.23
N PHE A 178 2.60 8.37 -1.05
CA PHE A 178 3.43 8.60 0.13
C PHE A 178 4.44 7.47 0.28
N SER A 179 5.71 7.75 -0.07
CA SER A 179 6.80 6.79 0.05
C SER A 179 7.54 6.98 1.37
N TRP A 180 7.15 6.19 2.38
CA TRP A 180 7.80 6.19 3.68
C TRP A 180 9.06 5.30 3.67
N PRO A 181 10.07 5.50 4.58
CA PRO A 181 11.37 4.84 4.54
C PRO A 181 11.30 3.38 5.04
N SER A 182 10.66 2.51 4.25
CA SER A 182 10.83 1.07 4.34
C SER A 182 12.20 0.70 3.79
N ALA A 183 12.88 -0.22 4.45
CA ALA A 183 14.25 -0.61 4.10
C ALA A 183 14.35 -1.30 2.72
N GLY A 184 13.26 -1.93 2.25
CA GLY A 184 13.30 -2.76 1.03
C GLY A 184 14.07 -4.08 1.23
N GLU A 185 14.19 -4.55 2.48
CA GLU A 185 14.89 -5.77 2.85
C GLU A 185 14.02 -6.67 3.72
N PRO A 186 13.82 -7.95 3.35
CA PRO A 186 12.89 -8.86 4.05
C PRO A 186 13.22 -9.13 5.52
N GLY A 187 14.46 -8.88 5.96
CA GLY A 187 14.89 -9.10 7.34
C GLY A 187 14.64 -7.90 8.27
N LEU A 188 14.25 -6.74 7.74
CA LEU A 188 14.21 -5.47 8.49
C LEU A 188 12.79 -5.07 8.90
N TYR A 189 11.92 -6.02 9.25
CA TYR A 189 10.54 -5.75 9.66
C TYR A 189 10.44 -4.80 10.86
N ILE A 190 11.31 -4.95 11.86
CA ILE A 190 11.32 -4.06 13.04
C ILE A 190 11.75 -2.63 12.64
N TYR A 191 12.74 -2.49 11.75
CA TYR A 191 13.12 -1.19 11.22
C TYR A 191 11.93 -0.51 10.53
N ASP A 192 11.19 -1.24 9.70
CA ASP A 192 10.02 -0.72 8.99
C ASP A 192 8.91 -0.29 9.96
N ARG A 193 8.64 -1.07 11.01
CA ARG A 193 7.68 -0.69 12.06
C ARG A 193 8.07 0.60 12.80
N ASP A 194 9.35 0.84 13.01
CA ASP A 194 9.80 2.11 13.57
C ASP A 194 9.72 3.25 12.54
N SER A 195 9.95 2.97 11.26
CA SER A 195 9.75 3.93 10.17
C SER A 195 8.30 4.38 10.03
N VAL A 196 7.33 3.49 10.27
CA VAL A 196 5.90 3.82 10.36
C VAL A 196 5.68 4.92 11.41
N LYS A 197 6.23 4.74 12.62
CA LYS A 197 6.05 5.69 13.73
C LYS A 197 6.66 7.07 13.42
N THR A 198 7.84 7.09 12.80
CA THR A 198 8.53 8.34 12.44
C THR A 198 7.91 9.08 11.26
N SER A 199 7.17 8.36 10.39
CA SER A 199 6.55 8.93 9.18
C SER A 199 5.14 9.47 9.40
N ARG A 200 4.50 9.16 10.52
CA ARG A 200 3.12 9.51 10.83
C ARG A 200 2.83 11.00 10.73
N ASP A 201 3.66 11.84 11.32
CA ASP A 201 3.45 13.29 11.39
C ASP A 201 3.57 13.92 9.99
N GLN A 202 4.46 13.38 9.15
CA GLN A 202 4.64 13.84 7.77
C GLN A 202 3.47 13.38 6.88
N LEU A 203 2.96 12.17 7.08
CA LEU A 203 1.73 11.73 6.39
C LEU A 203 0.52 12.59 6.80
N ALA A 204 0.39 12.93 8.08
CA ALA A 204 -0.64 13.85 8.53
C ALA A 204 -0.51 15.22 7.86
N SER A 205 0.72 15.73 7.72
CA SER A 205 1.01 16.98 7.02
C SER A 205 0.65 16.92 5.54
N LEU A 206 0.97 15.81 4.84
CA LEU A 206 0.57 15.59 3.46
C LEU A 206 -0.96 15.54 3.30
N ILE A 207 -1.66 14.82 4.16
CA ILE A 207 -3.14 14.76 4.12
C ILE A 207 -3.72 16.16 4.28
N ARG A 208 -3.19 16.98 5.21
CA ARG A 208 -3.61 18.39 5.37
C ARG A 208 -3.33 19.23 4.12
N LEU A 209 -2.19 19.02 3.45
CA LEU A 209 -1.90 19.69 2.17
C LEU A 209 -2.93 19.29 1.10
N MET A 210 -3.23 18.00 0.96
CA MET A 210 -4.18 17.51 -0.05
C MET A 210 -5.60 18.04 0.19
N VAL A 211 -6.09 18.00 1.43
CA VAL A 211 -7.46 18.49 1.72
C VAL A 211 -7.59 20.02 1.62
N LYS A 212 -6.47 20.76 1.74
CA LYS A 212 -6.44 22.21 1.49
C LYS A 212 -6.32 22.57 0.01
N ALA A 213 -5.89 21.63 -0.83
CA ALA A 213 -5.82 21.83 -2.28
C ALA A 213 -7.23 22.07 -2.88
N PRO A 214 -7.33 22.60 -4.11
CA PRO A 214 -8.61 22.81 -4.79
C PRO A 214 -9.19 21.49 -5.34
N VAL A 215 -9.40 20.52 -4.45
CA VAL A 215 -10.09 19.26 -4.67
C VAL A 215 -11.37 19.18 -3.86
N ASP A 216 -12.35 18.38 -4.30
CA ASP A 216 -13.65 18.24 -3.63
C ASP A 216 -13.65 17.04 -2.68
N ASP A 217 -12.85 16.00 -2.98
CA ASP A 217 -12.69 14.80 -2.13
C ASP A 217 -11.31 14.16 -2.31
N VAL A 218 -10.96 13.35 -1.29
CA VAL A 218 -9.72 12.59 -1.21
C VAL A 218 -10.04 11.14 -0.82
N THR A 219 -9.52 10.21 -1.60
CA THR A 219 -9.50 8.76 -1.30
C THR A 219 -8.13 8.38 -0.75
N LEU A 220 -8.12 7.72 0.39
CA LEU A 220 -6.90 7.23 1.05
C LEU A 220 -6.79 5.72 0.85
N ILE A 221 -5.71 5.26 0.25
CA ILE A 221 -5.46 3.85 -0.05
C ILE A 221 -4.17 3.44 0.65
N ALA A 222 -4.19 2.36 1.42
CA ALA A 222 -3.00 1.86 2.09
C ALA A 222 -2.88 0.35 1.97
N HIS A 223 -1.65 -0.13 1.82
CA HIS A 223 -1.33 -1.55 1.71
C HIS A 223 -0.48 -2.03 2.88
N SER A 224 -0.81 -3.21 3.41
CA SER A 224 0.01 -3.92 4.41
C SER A 224 0.35 -3.04 5.63
N LEU A 225 1.63 -2.92 6.00
CA LEU A 225 2.14 -2.06 7.08
C LEU A 225 1.85 -0.57 6.85
N GLY A 226 1.66 -0.14 5.59
CA GLY A 226 1.17 1.20 5.27
C GLY A 226 -0.23 1.47 5.81
N SER A 227 -1.04 0.43 6.05
CA SER A 227 -2.34 0.55 6.70
C SER A 227 -2.20 0.89 8.19
N GLU A 228 -1.20 0.32 8.89
CA GLU A 228 -0.89 0.73 10.27
C GLU A 228 -0.51 2.22 10.31
N LEU A 229 0.37 2.65 9.39
CA LEU A 229 0.76 4.06 9.27
C LEU A 229 -0.43 4.97 9.00
N LEU A 230 -1.30 4.61 8.06
CA LEU A 230 -2.47 5.41 7.73
C LEU A 230 -3.44 5.49 8.91
N MET A 231 -3.75 4.38 9.55
CA MET A 231 -4.70 4.35 10.69
C MET A 231 -4.18 5.13 11.90
N GLU A 232 -2.88 5.05 12.23
CA GLU A 232 -2.25 5.90 13.25
C GLU A 232 -2.33 7.38 12.89
N THR A 233 -2.14 7.71 11.62
CA THR A 233 -2.26 9.09 11.12
C THR A 233 -3.70 9.59 11.22
N LEU A 234 -4.70 8.79 10.84
CA LEU A 234 -6.11 9.15 10.98
C LEU A 234 -6.53 9.32 12.44
N ARG A 235 -6.04 8.44 13.33
CA ARG A 235 -6.22 8.58 14.77
C ARG A 235 -5.64 9.92 15.27
N GLN A 236 -4.44 10.30 14.85
CA GLN A 236 -3.83 11.58 15.21
C GLN A 236 -4.67 12.77 14.73
N LEU A 237 -5.08 12.77 13.45
CA LEU A 237 -5.94 13.82 12.88
C LEU A 237 -7.28 13.94 13.62
N ALA A 238 -7.85 12.81 14.03
CA ALA A 238 -9.08 12.78 14.81
C ALA A 238 -8.88 13.36 16.22
N LEU A 239 -7.79 13.02 16.92
CA LEU A 239 -7.46 13.61 18.23
C LEU A 239 -7.32 15.13 18.16
N GLU A 240 -6.67 15.65 17.13
CA GLU A 240 -6.50 17.09 16.90
C GLU A 240 -7.84 17.80 16.64
N ASN A 241 -8.83 17.08 16.11
CA ASN A 241 -10.12 17.64 15.69
C ASN A 241 -11.33 17.01 16.42
N ARG A 242 -11.20 16.75 17.72
CA ARG A 242 -12.26 16.28 18.63
C ARG A 242 -12.96 14.99 18.16
N GLY A 243 -12.24 14.11 17.46
CA GLY A 243 -12.71 12.84 16.94
C GLY A 243 -13.19 12.89 15.49
N SER A 244 -13.10 14.04 14.81
CA SER A 244 -13.51 14.20 13.42
C SER A 244 -12.32 14.15 12.47
N LEU A 245 -12.53 13.56 11.31
CA LEU A 245 -11.58 13.63 10.19
C LEU A 245 -11.91 14.82 9.28
N PRO A 246 -10.96 15.34 8.48
CA PRO A 246 -11.25 16.33 7.47
C PRO A 246 -12.38 15.89 6.53
N SER A 247 -13.38 16.73 6.32
CA SER A 247 -14.62 16.37 5.60
C SER A 247 -14.41 15.98 4.13
N LYS A 248 -13.28 16.37 3.53
CA LYS A 248 -12.92 15.94 2.17
C LYS A 248 -12.39 14.51 2.09
N ILE A 249 -12.05 13.86 3.20
CA ILE A 249 -11.73 12.43 3.22
C ILE A 249 -13.04 11.67 3.06
N ARG A 250 -13.27 11.14 1.86
CA ARG A 250 -14.51 10.44 1.50
C ARG A 250 -14.39 8.93 1.57
N SER A 251 -13.22 8.41 1.27
CA SER A 251 -12.98 6.97 1.17
C SER A 251 -11.67 6.61 1.85
N VAL A 252 -11.68 5.50 2.59
CA VAL A 252 -10.49 4.82 3.13
C VAL A 252 -10.53 3.37 2.65
N ILE A 253 -9.46 2.93 2.02
CA ILE A 253 -9.31 1.58 1.47
C ILE A 253 -8.04 0.96 2.04
N LEU A 254 -8.19 -0.10 2.83
CA LEU A 254 -7.09 -0.87 3.39
C LEU A 254 -6.95 -2.19 2.64
N ILE A 255 -5.78 -2.45 2.09
CA ILE A 255 -5.47 -3.63 1.29
C ILE A 255 -4.53 -4.52 2.09
N SER A 256 -4.96 -5.76 2.40
CA SER A 256 -4.19 -6.72 3.19
C SER A 256 -3.54 -6.08 4.44
N PRO A 257 -4.29 -5.34 5.28
CA PRO A 257 -3.70 -4.54 6.35
C PRO A 257 -2.94 -5.39 7.37
N ASP A 258 -1.64 -5.11 7.52
CA ASP A 258 -0.77 -5.68 8.54
C ASP A 258 -0.89 -4.89 9.84
N LEU A 259 -2.00 -5.04 10.50
CA LEU A 259 -2.43 -4.29 11.67
C LEU A 259 -3.16 -5.23 12.63
N ASP A 260 -2.77 -5.20 13.89
CA ASP A 260 -3.44 -5.95 14.95
C ASP A 260 -4.90 -5.49 15.11
N ILE A 261 -5.83 -6.44 15.32
CA ILE A 261 -7.27 -6.15 15.38
C ILE A 261 -7.64 -5.28 16.59
N ASP A 262 -6.98 -5.47 17.72
CA ASP A 262 -7.26 -4.70 18.94
C ASP A 262 -6.72 -3.27 18.82
N VAL A 263 -5.55 -3.12 18.18
CA VAL A 263 -4.99 -1.80 17.83
C VAL A 263 -5.93 -1.07 16.85
N PHE A 264 -6.43 -1.76 15.84
CA PHE A 264 -7.38 -1.19 14.89
C PHE A 264 -8.67 -0.71 15.56
N ASN A 265 -9.25 -1.54 16.42
CA ASN A 265 -10.43 -1.17 17.18
C ASN A 265 -10.18 0.03 18.12
N ALA A 266 -9.01 0.08 18.78
CA ALA A 266 -8.61 1.22 19.60
C ALA A 266 -8.48 2.53 18.78
N GLN A 267 -7.95 2.44 17.54
CA GLN A 267 -7.87 3.56 16.62
C GLN A 267 -9.27 4.02 16.16
N LEU A 268 -10.15 3.08 15.81
CA LEU A 268 -11.53 3.37 15.43
C LEU A 268 -12.33 4.05 16.54
N ASN A 269 -12.08 3.71 17.81
CA ASN A 269 -12.74 4.32 18.96
C ASN A 269 -12.43 5.82 19.11
N VAL A 270 -11.27 6.26 18.63
CA VAL A 270 -10.91 7.69 18.60
C VAL A 270 -11.60 8.43 17.46
N ILE A 271 -11.83 7.75 16.33
CA ILE A 271 -12.46 8.32 15.14
C ILE A 271 -13.97 8.24 15.29
N LYS A 272 -14.62 9.30 15.78
CA LYS A 272 -16.06 9.32 16.07
C LYS A 272 -16.93 9.16 14.84
N THR A 273 -16.51 9.73 13.70
CA THR A 273 -17.23 9.66 12.44
C THR A 273 -16.31 9.10 11.37
N LEU A 274 -16.62 7.91 10.86
CA LEU A 274 -15.91 7.31 9.76
C LEU A 274 -16.19 8.05 8.44
N PRO A 275 -15.25 8.02 7.49
CA PRO A 275 -15.54 8.42 6.12
C PRO A 275 -16.73 7.65 5.56
N PRO A 276 -17.50 8.24 4.62
CA PRO A 276 -18.66 7.58 4.03
C PRO A 276 -18.39 6.21 3.42
N GLU A 277 -17.16 6.00 2.96
CA GLU A 277 -16.71 4.74 2.38
C GLU A 277 -15.47 4.27 3.13
N PHE A 278 -15.58 3.15 3.83
CA PHE A 278 -14.46 2.51 4.51
C PHE A 278 -14.44 1.03 4.12
N ALA A 279 -13.39 0.63 3.40
CA ALA A 279 -13.25 -0.72 2.85
C ALA A 279 -11.97 -1.41 3.32
N ILE A 280 -12.05 -2.71 3.54
CA ILE A 280 -10.93 -3.59 3.86
C ILE A 280 -10.94 -4.75 2.86
N PHE A 281 -9.84 -4.95 2.15
CA PHE A 281 -9.60 -6.15 1.35
C PHE A 281 -8.77 -7.12 2.17
N ALA A 282 -9.33 -8.27 2.51
CA ALA A 282 -8.72 -9.29 3.36
C ALA A 282 -8.67 -10.65 2.66
N SER A 283 -7.64 -11.45 2.96
CA SER A 283 -7.49 -12.80 2.45
C SER A 283 -6.95 -13.75 3.52
N GLN A 284 -7.66 -14.84 3.78
CA GLN A 284 -7.15 -15.92 4.66
C GLN A 284 -5.94 -16.65 4.07
N LYS A 285 -5.73 -16.53 2.74
CA LYS A 285 -4.61 -17.15 2.02
C LYS A 285 -3.37 -16.24 1.93
N ASP A 286 -3.36 -15.10 2.62
CA ASP A 286 -2.23 -14.18 2.67
C ASP A 286 -1.09 -14.73 3.51
N LYS A 287 -0.04 -15.21 2.83
CA LYS A 287 1.13 -15.84 3.48
C LYS A 287 2.05 -14.82 4.15
N ALA A 288 2.11 -13.58 3.65
CA ALA A 288 2.93 -12.55 4.24
C ALA A 288 2.37 -12.12 5.61
N LEU A 289 1.06 -11.98 5.74
CA LEU A 289 0.40 -11.69 7.00
C LEU A 289 0.50 -12.86 7.99
N GLN A 290 0.47 -14.10 7.52
CA GLN A 290 0.73 -15.26 8.37
C GLN A 290 2.15 -15.23 8.95
N LEU A 291 3.14 -14.83 8.14
CA LEU A 291 4.53 -14.67 8.59
C LEU A 291 4.66 -13.49 9.56
N SER A 292 4.07 -12.33 9.27
CA SER A 292 4.13 -11.16 10.16
C SER A 292 3.47 -11.44 11.51
N SER A 293 2.34 -12.15 11.51
CA SER A 293 1.66 -12.63 12.71
C SER A 293 2.56 -13.51 13.57
N PHE A 294 3.26 -14.43 12.95
CA PHE A 294 4.23 -15.30 13.64
C PHE A 294 5.38 -14.49 14.28
N LEU A 295 5.96 -13.54 13.52
CA LEU A 295 7.06 -12.70 14.00
C LEU A 295 6.62 -11.74 15.14
N ALA A 296 5.38 -11.29 15.12
CA ALA A 296 4.83 -10.42 16.15
C ALA A 296 4.30 -11.17 17.38
N GLY A 297 4.24 -12.52 17.34
CA GLY A 297 3.66 -13.33 18.42
C GLY A 297 2.13 -13.23 18.50
N ASP A 298 1.48 -12.68 17.49
CA ASP A 298 0.04 -12.47 17.42
C ASP A 298 -0.53 -13.08 16.13
N ARG A 299 -1.76 -13.58 16.19
CA ARG A 299 -2.43 -14.29 15.07
C ARG A 299 -3.57 -13.52 14.43
N ASN A 300 -3.94 -12.36 14.96
CA ASN A 300 -5.13 -11.62 14.58
C ASN A 300 -4.81 -10.34 13.79
N ARG A 301 -4.38 -10.48 12.54
CA ARG A 301 -4.23 -9.32 11.64
C ARG A 301 -5.55 -9.01 10.94
N VAL A 302 -5.86 -7.74 10.79
CA VAL A 302 -7.06 -7.26 10.09
C VAL A 302 -7.12 -7.80 8.66
N GLY A 303 -5.99 -7.88 7.96
CA GLY A 303 -5.92 -8.31 6.56
C GLY A 303 -6.07 -9.81 6.32
N ASN A 304 -5.94 -10.67 7.35
CA ASN A 304 -6.23 -12.10 7.24
C ASN A 304 -7.48 -12.53 8.04
N ASN A 305 -8.17 -11.57 8.65
CA ASN A 305 -9.37 -11.79 9.43
C ASN A 305 -10.59 -11.28 8.66
N ILE A 306 -11.38 -12.20 8.15
CA ILE A 306 -12.64 -11.91 7.47
C ILE A 306 -13.87 -12.04 8.40
N ASP A 307 -13.63 -12.23 9.69
CA ASP A 307 -14.68 -12.23 10.71
C ASP A 307 -15.01 -10.79 11.10
N GLU A 308 -16.03 -10.25 10.46
CA GLU A 308 -16.48 -8.87 10.67
C GLU A 308 -16.95 -8.59 12.08
N THR A 309 -17.29 -9.62 12.86
CA THR A 309 -17.72 -9.47 14.26
C THR A 309 -16.61 -9.01 15.19
N LYS A 310 -15.35 -9.21 14.78
CA LYS A 310 -14.19 -8.74 15.53
C LYS A 310 -13.88 -7.26 15.31
N ILE A 311 -14.49 -6.64 14.30
CA ILE A 311 -14.39 -5.20 14.06
C ILE A 311 -15.54 -4.52 14.79
N LEU A 312 -15.20 -3.84 15.89
CA LEU A 312 -16.19 -3.29 16.83
C LEU A 312 -16.84 -1.97 16.35
N ARG A 313 -16.84 -1.71 15.03
CA ARG A 313 -17.38 -0.48 14.45
C ARG A 313 -18.24 -0.79 13.23
N ALA A 314 -19.48 -0.28 13.22
CA ALA A 314 -20.34 -0.38 12.05
C ALA A 314 -19.90 0.52 10.89
N GLY A 315 -20.29 0.17 9.68
CA GLY A 315 -20.05 0.97 8.46
C GLY A 315 -18.72 0.68 7.76
N ILE A 316 -18.03 -0.42 8.11
CA ILE A 316 -16.83 -0.88 7.42
C ILE A 316 -17.22 -2.06 6.53
N THR A 317 -16.88 -1.98 5.25
CA THR A 317 -17.10 -3.06 4.28
C THR A 317 -15.86 -3.93 4.17
N VAL A 318 -15.98 -5.22 4.42
CA VAL A 318 -14.90 -6.19 4.28
C VAL A 318 -15.12 -7.00 3.00
N PHE A 319 -14.12 -6.97 2.12
CA PHE A 319 -14.07 -7.76 0.89
C PHE A 319 -13.15 -8.95 1.10
N ASP A 320 -13.72 -10.16 1.09
CA ASP A 320 -12.93 -11.39 1.10
C ASP A 320 -12.42 -11.70 -0.33
N VAL A 321 -11.12 -11.53 -0.51
CA VAL A 321 -10.45 -11.80 -1.79
C VAL A 321 -9.69 -13.13 -1.78
N SER A 322 -10.01 -14.05 -0.87
CA SER A 322 -9.31 -15.34 -0.71
C SER A 322 -9.40 -16.25 -1.94
N ASP A 323 -10.43 -16.10 -2.76
CA ASP A 323 -10.62 -16.90 -3.98
C ASP A 323 -9.85 -16.36 -5.19
N PHE A 324 -9.30 -15.16 -5.07
CA PHE A 324 -8.46 -14.57 -6.10
C PHE A 324 -6.99 -14.88 -5.84
N THR A 325 -6.21 -15.00 -6.91
CA THR A 325 -4.76 -15.18 -6.82
C THR A 325 -4.05 -13.98 -7.40
N GLY A 326 -3.07 -13.44 -6.66
CA GLY A 326 -2.20 -12.35 -7.13
C GLY A 326 -0.95 -12.87 -7.85
N GLY A 327 -0.27 -11.95 -8.55
CA GLY A 327 1.00 -12.24 -9.25
C GLY A 327 2.22 -12.33 -8.31
N ASP A 328 2.08 -12.09 -7.01
CA ASP A 328 3.18 -12.01 -6.05
C ASP A 328 3.55 -13.35 -5.36
N GLY A 329 2.83 -14.43 -5.68
CA GLY A 329 3.06 -15.76 -5.09
C GLY A 329 2.78 -15.88 -3.59
N MET A 330 2.67 -14.75 -2.87
CA MET A 330 2.36 -14.65 -1.44
C MET A 330 0.87 -14.37 -1.19
N ASN A 331 0.12 -14.01 -2.21
CA ASN A 331 -1.27 -13.53 -2.15
C ASN A 331 -1.45 -12.28 -1.27
N HIS A 332 -0.40 -11.49 -1.09
CA HIS A 332 -0.40 -10.29 -0.25
C HIS A 332 -0.85 -9.04 -1.00
N MET A 333 -0.54 -8.96 -2.30
CA MET A 333 -0.95 -7.87 -3.19
C MET A 333 -2.16 -8.24 -4.07
N THR A 334 -2.92 -9.27 -3.71
CA THR A 334 -3.98 -9.85 -4.56
C THR A 334 -4.97 -8.82 -5.08
N ALA A 335 -5.39 -7.87 -4.25
CA ALA A 335 -6.37 -6.84 -4.63
C ALA A 335 -5.89 -5.93 -5.79
N VAL A 336 -4.58 -5.82 -6.01
CA VAL A 336 -3.98 -4.93 -7.01
C VAL A 336 -3.10 -5.64 -8.04
N THR A 337 -2.89 -6.94 -7.88
CA THR A 337 -2.09 -7.76 -8.82
C THR A 337 -2.88 -8.88 -9.49
N SER A 338 -4.07 -9.21 -8.99
CA SER A 338 -4.95 -10.19 -9.65
C SER A 338 -5.65 -9.56 -10.84
N PRO A 339 -5.38 -9.99 -12.10
CA PRO A 339 -6.02 -9.40 -13.27
C PRO A 339 -7.54 -9.48 -13.24
N SER A 340 -8.09 -10.59 -12.75
CA SER A 340 -9.54 -10.79 -12.62
C SER A 340 -10.16 -9.83 -11.59
N LEU A 341 -9.50 -9.62 -10.45
CA LEU A 341 -10.01 -8.70 -9.41
C LEU A 341 -9.86 -7.23 -9.85
N VAL A 342 -8.75 -6.87 -10.51
CA VAL A 342 -8.57 -5.53 -11.10
C VAL A 342 -9.65 -5.26 -12.16
N ALA A 343 -9.92 -6.20 -13.05
CA ALA A 343 -10.95 -6.07 -14.06
C ALA A 343 -12.35 -5.91 -13.45
N LEU A 344 -12.65 -6.70 -12.42
CA LEU A 344 -13.90 -6.63 -11.66
C LEU A 344 -14.08 -5.24 -11.02
N LEU A 345 -13.11 -4.79 -10.23
CA LEU A 345 -13.17 -3.50 -9.54
C LEU A 345 -13.24 -2.33 -10.54
N LYS A 346 -12.50 -2.40 -11.65
CA LYS A 346 -12.58 -1.42 -12.74
C LYS A 346 -13.97 -1.38 -13.38
N GLY A 347 -14.58 -2.54 -13.62
CA GLY A 347 -15.95 -2.64 -14.15
C GLY A 347 -16.98 -2.02 -13.21
N MET A 348 -16.87 -2.26 -11.91
CA MET A 348 -17.75 -1.69 -10.88
C MET A 348 -17.66 -0.15 -10.82
N THR A 349 -16.46 0.42 -10.94
CA THR A 349 -16.26 1.87 -10.98
C THR A 349 -16.81 2.50 -12.26
N ALA A 350 -16.72 1.82 -13.39
CA ALA A 350 -17.20 2.30 -14.68
C ALA A 350 -18.74 2.36 -14.78
N THR A 351 -19.45 1.47 -14.08
CA THR A 351 -20.92 1.41 -14.10
C THR A 351 -21.61 2.30 -13.08
N ASN A 352 -20.87 3.16 -12.35
CA ASN A 352 -21.38 3.94 -11.20
C ASN A 352 -22.06 3.06 -10.12
N GLN A 353 -21.87 1.75 -10.17
CA GLN A 353 -22.28 0.87 -9.08
C GLN A 353 -21.37 1.18 -7.89
N ARG A 354 -21.96 1.81 -6.89
CA ARG A 354 -21.25 2.11 -5.65
C ARG A 354 -21.00 0.79 -4.92
N VAL A 355 -19.79 0.28 -5.04
CA VAL A 355 -19.34 -0.95 -4.35
C VAL A 355 -19.59 -0.91 -2.84
N PHE A 356 -19.72 0.31 -2.31
CA PHE A 356 -19.72 0.58 -0.87
C PHE A 356 -21.11 0.82 -0.25
N LEU A 357 -22.22 0.75 -1.01
CA LEU A 357 -23.54 1.12 -0.51
C LEU A 357 -24.61 0.02 -0.62
N GLN A 358 -24.25 -1.24 -0.37
CA GLN A 358 -25.29 -2.27 -0.20
C GLN A 358 -25.70 -2.42 1.26
N ALA A 359 -27.01 -2.61 1.47
CA ALA A 359 -27.57 -2.80 2.79
C ALA A 359 -27.01 -4.06 3.49
N PRO A 360 -26.92 -4.08 4.83
CA PRO A 360 -26.44 -5.24 5.57
C PRO A 360 -27.28 -6.48 5.22
N GLY A 361 -26.64 -7.57 4.76
CA GLY A 361 -27.28 -8.87 4.58
C GLY A 361 -27.58 -9.30 3.15
N GLU A 362 -27.38 -8.48 2.13
CA GLU A 362 -27.52 -8.93 0.74
C GLU A 362 -26.25 -9.65 0.25
N LYS A 363 -26.41 -10.93 -0.08
CA LYS A 363 -25.40 -11.69 -0.83
C LYS A 363 -25.45 -11.25 -2.27
N THR A 364 -24.49 -10.48 -2.71
CA THR A 364 -24.34 -10.17 -4.14
C THR A 364 -23.70 -11.38 -4.82
N THR A 365 -24.48 -12.14 -5.52
CA THR A 365 -23.98 -13.11 -6.51
C THR A 365 -23.63 -12.34 -7.78
N PHE A 366 -22.39 -12.41 -8.20
CA PHE A 366 -21.83 -11.70 -9.37
C PHE A 366 -22.38 -12.15 -10.73
N SER A 367 -23.49 -12.90 -10.76
CA SER A 367 -24.18 -13.23 -12.02
C SER A 367 -24.72 -12.02 -12.78
N ASP A 368 -24.79 -10.83 -12.14
CA ASP A 368 -25.36 -9.63 -12.74
C ASP A 368 -24.32 -8.63 -13.27
N VAL A 369 -23.03 -8.86 -13.00
CA VAL A 369 -21.95 -8.12 -13.66
C VAL A 369 -21.41 -8.98 -14.79
N VAL A 370 -21.96 -8.80 -15.97
CA VAL A 370 -21.44 -9.43 -17.20
C VAL A 370 -20.05 -8.84 -17.49
N VAL A 371 -19.03 -9.43 -16.89
CA VAL A 371 -17.69 -9.36 -17.44
C VAL A 371 -17.58 -10.56 -18.38
N ASP A 372 -17.52 -10.27 -19.67
CA ASP A 372 -17.30 -11.25 -20.73
C ASP A 372 -15.90 -11.86 -20.62
N THR A 373 -15.68 -12.63 -19.55
CA THR A 373 -14.53 -13.52 -19.37
C THR A 373 -15.07 -14.89 -19.06
N ALA A 374 -15.16 -15.68 -20.12
CA ALA A 374 -15.47 -17.09 -20.02
C ALA A 374 -14.67 -17.76 -18.90
N THR A 375 -15.44 -18.45 -18.02
CA THR A 375 -15.00 -19.63 -17.29
C THR A 375 -14.18 -19.48 -16.00
N LEU A 376 -14.68 -18.79 -14.95
CA LEU A 376 -14.46 -19.30 -13.58
C LEU A 376 -15.49 -18.63 -12.64
N PRO A 377 -16.26 -19.36 -11.83
CA PRO A 377 -17.12 -18.77 -10.80
C PRO A 377 -16.23 -18.26 -9.64
N LEU A 378 -15.69 -17.05 -9.78
CA LEU A 378 -15.00 -16.38 -8.72
C LEU A 378 -16.04 -15.63 -7.86
N THR A 379 -16.10 -15.93 -6.58
CA THR A 379 -17.04 -15.30 -5.66
C THR A 379 -16.32 -14.24 -4.85
N LEU A 380 -16.70 -12.97 -5.00
CA LEU A 380 -16.30 -11.92 -4.06
C LEU A 380 -17.34 -11.86 -2.94
N VAL A 381 -16.92 -12.21 -1.73
CA VAL A 381 -17.79 -12.12 -0.55
C VAL A 381 -17.64 -10.72 0.04
N VAL A 382 -18.78 -10.02 0.13
CA VAL A 382 -18.84 -8.68 0.73
C VAL A 382 -19.60 -8.77 2.04
N LYS A 383 -18.98 -8.28 3.11
CA LYS A 383 -19.56 -8.25 4.45
C LYS A 383 -19.50 -6.83 4.99
N THR A 384 -20.55 -6.40 5.68
CA THR A 384 -20.58 -5.09 6.33
C THR A 384 -20.67 -5.25 7.83
N THR A 385 -19.79 -4.56 8.56
CA THR A 385 -19.77 -4.61 10.02
C THR A 385 -21.04 -3.95 10.59
N SER A 386 -21.66 -4.62 11.53
CA SER A 386 -22.81 -4.11 12.30
C SER A 386 -22.33 -3.60 13.67
N ALA A 387 -23.00 -2.59 14.22
CA ALA A 387 -22.74 -2.20 15.60
C ALA A 387 -23.19 -3.35 16.53
N ILE A 388 -22.28 -3.89 17.31
CA ILE A 388 -22.63 -4.77 18.42
C ILE A 388 -23.18 -3.85 19.52
N LEU A 389 -24.49 -3.85 19.69
CA LEU A 389 -25.13 -3.23 20.85
C LEU A 389 -24.76 -4.09 22.07
N HIS A 390 -23.74 -3.67 22.82
CA HIS A 390 -23.57 -4.16 24.18
C HIS A 390 -24.74 -3.58 25.02
N GLN A 391 -25.69 -4.44 25.34
CA GLN A 391 -26.67 -4.20 26.41
C GLN A 391 -25.99 -4.25 27.76
#